data_ce55c9ead201cdf313010085eb84ab08
#
_entry.id   ce55c9ead201cdf313010085eb84ab08
#
_cell.length_a   1.000
_cell.length_b   1.000
_cell.length_c   1.000
_cell.angle_alpha   90.00
_cell.angle_beta   90.00
_cell.angle_gamma   90.00
#
_symmetry.space_group_name_H-M   'P 1'
#
loop_
_entity.id
_entity.type
_entity.pdbx_description
1 polymer ?
#
loop_
_entity_poly.entity_id
_entity_poly.type
_entity_poly.pdbx_seq_one_letter_code
_entity_poly.pdbx_strand_id
1 'polypeptide(L)'
;MSRPAFLVDGYTEKLIVEELCPGSKVRRIGCNGNTVSIDAIAKLVASQIRLMNTQFHPIFIVIDREDRKEEAHAIAENLEGQIRLHGINETIRVVVCDRMIENWNIADWENLKSSVGNELPFDKPLNTDCCNGKSQLRQHLPNYQETTDGVRLFKSARPSVLVENSPSFRRLHDALYDVNWWWKSKEL
;
A
#
# COMPACT_ATOMS: atom_id res chain seq x y z
N MET A 1 22.78 6.52 -6.87
CA MET A 1 21.41 6.67 -6.31
C MET A 1 20.66 5.38 -6.53
N SER A 2 20.06 4.81 -5.51
CA SER A 2 19.20 3.64 -5.65
C SER A 2 18.00 3.99 -6.54
N ARG A 3 17.64 3.11 -7.46
CA ARG A 3 16.41 3.23 -8.28
C ARG A 3 15.39 2.24 -7.74
N PRO A 4 14.48 2.65 -6.86
CA PRO A 4 13.49 1.74 -6.32
C PRO A 4 12.51 1.29 -7.40
N ALA A 5 11.99 0.09 -7.23
CA ALA A 5 10.83 -0.39 -7.98
C ALA A 5 9.76 -0.89 -7.04
N PHE A 6 8.52 -0.87 -7.51
CA PHE A 6 7.36 -1.34 -6.77
C PHE A 6 6.60 -2.38 -7.58
N LEU A 7 6.28 -3.45 -6.92
CA LEU A 7 5.31 -4.45 -7.37
C LEU A 7 4.08 -4.32 -6.48
N VAL A 8 2.97 -3.97 -7.07
CA VAL A 8 1.72 -3.67 -6.36
C VAL A 8 0.59 -4.55 -6.85
N ASP A 9 -0.41 -4.72 -6.04
CA ASP A 9 -1.53 -5.59 -6.38
C ASP A 9 -2.36 -5.02 -7.53
N GLY A 10 -3.03 -3.91 -7.32
CA GLY A 10 -4.01 -3.35 -8.21
C GLY A 10 -3.62 -2.01 -8.84
N TYR A 11 -4.61 -1.34 -9.39
CA TYR A 11 -4.42 -0.06 -10.07
C TYR A 11 -4.42 1.12 -9.09
N THR A 12 -5.21 1.05 -8.03
CA THR A 12 -5.25 2.07 -6.98
C THR A 12 -3.90 2.17 -6.25
N GLU A 13 -3.35 1.02 -5.86
CA GLU A 13 -2.01 0.92 -5.23
C GLU A 13 -0.94 1.50 -6.16
N LYS A 14 -1.03 1.19 -7.46
CA LYS A 14 -0.10 1.76 -8.44
C LYS A 14 -0.13 3.28 -8.41
N LEU A 15 -1.30 3.88 -8.51
CA LEU A 15 -1.46 5.33 -8.52
C LEU A 15 -0.98 5.98 -7.20
N ILE A 16 -1.30 5.36 -6.06
CA ILE A 16 -0.84 5.83 -4.74
C ILE A 16 0.68 5.79 -4.66
N VAL A 17 1.31 4.70 -5.10
CA VAL A 17 2.78 4.58 -5.08
C VAL A 17 3.45 5.55 -6.05
N GLU A 18 2.86 5.82 -7.21
CA GLU A 18 3.37 6.82 -8.14
C GLU A 18 3.33 8.25 -7.55
N GLU A 19 2.37 8.52 -6.66
CA GLU A 19 2.35 9.78 -5.87
C GLU A 19 3.39 9.78 -4.74
N LEU A 20 3.58 8.65 -4.05
CA LEU A 20 4.59 8.52 -2.99
C LEU A 20 6.01 8.66 -3.51
N CYS A 21 6.31 8.01 -4.62
CA CYS A 21 7.65 7.89 -5.17
C CYS A 21 7.66 8.26 -6.67
N PRO A 22 7.51 9.54 -7.03
CA PRO A 22 7.48 9.98 -8.41
C PRO A 22 8.73 9.53 -9.18
N GLY A 23 8.51 8.97 -10.37
CA GLY A 23 9.60 8.49 -11.24
C GLY A 23 10.12 7.09 -10.91
N SER A 24 9.64 6.43 -9.86
CA SER A 24 9.94 5.02 -9.62
C SER A 24 9.26 4.10 -10.64
N LYS A 25 9.82 2.89 -10.79
CA LYS A 25 9.21 1.87 -11.64
C LYS A 25 8.11 1.16 -10.86
N VAL A 26 6.86 1.29 -11.32
CA VAL A 26 5.74 0.58 -10.70
C VAL A 26 5.14 -0.42 -11.68
N ARG A 27 4.93 -1.65 -11.23
CA ARG A 27 4.26 -2.72 -11.98
C ARG A 27 3.17 -3.36 -11.13
N ARG A 28 2.08 -3.74 -11.77
CA ARG A 28 1.02 -4.50 -11.10
C ARG A 28 1.32 -5.99 -11.18
N ILE A 29 1.06 -6.68 -10.09
CA ILE A 29 1.09 -8.15 -10.00
C ILE A 29 -0.22 -8.70 -10.58
N GLY A 30 -1.35 -8.09 -10.22
CA GLY A 30 -2.70 -8.49 -10.66
C GLY A 30 -3.08 -9.90 -10.18
N CYS A 31 -2.55 -10.30 -9.04
CA CYS A 31 -2.80 -11.62 -8.47
C CYS A 31 -2.73 -11.54 -6.94
N ASN A 32 -3.84 -11.13 -6.37
CA ASN A 32 -4.07 -11.16 -4.93
C ASN A 32 -5.54 -11.51 -4.67
N GLY A 33 -5.93 -11.63 -3.43
CA GLY A 33 -7.25 -12.00 -2.98
C GLY A 33 -7.17 -13.08 -1.92
N ASN A 34 -8.21 -13.20 -1.10
CA ASN A 34 -8.22 -14.09 0.05
C ASN A 34 -8.10 -15.59 -0.30
N THR A 35 -8.38 -15.98 -1.55
CA THR A 35 -8.30 -17.36 -2.06
C THR A 35 -6.99 -17.66 -2.79
N VAL A 36 -6.16 -16.65 -3.07
CA VAL A 36 -4.89 -16.84 -3.77
C VAL A 36 -3.82 -17.25 -2.76
N SER A 37 -3.09 -18.34 -3.04
CA SER A 37 -2.01 -18.78 -2.15
C SER A 37 -0.83 -17.80 -2.17
N ILE A 38 -0.12 -17.70 -1.05
CA ILE A 38 1.08 -16.87 -0.94
C ILE A 38 2.16 -17.33 -1.93
N ASP A 39 2.30 -18.64 -2.16
CA ASP A 39 3.23 -19.18 -3.16
C ASP A 39 2.88 -18.71 -4.59
N ALA A 40 1.60 -18.66 -4.95
CA ALA A 40 1.17 -18.15 -6.26
C ALA A 40 1.54 -16.66 -6.45
N ILE A 41 1.35 -15.86 -5.41
CA ILE A 41 1.76 -14.44 -5.40
C ILE A 41 3.30 -14.36 -5.53
N ALA A 42 4.03 -15.13 -4.72
CA ALA A 42 5.50 -15.16 -4.73
C ALA A 42 6.08 -15.53 -6.08
N LYS A 43 5.49 -16.53 -6.75
CA LYS A 43 5.89 -16.96 -8.10
C LYS A 43 5.76 -15.84 -9.13
N LEU A 44 4.65 -15.11 -9.11
CA LEU A 44 4.44 -13.97 -9.99
C LEU A 44 5.39 -12.81 -9.67
N VAL A 45 5.56 -12.48 -8.39
CA VAL A 45 6.53 -11.48 -7.93
C VAL A 45 7.92 -11.83 -8.42
N ALA A 46 8.38 -13.06 -8.20
CA ALA A 46 9.68 -13.53 -8.66
C ALA A 46 9.84 -13.42 -10.19
N SER A 47 8.80 -13.75 -10.96
CA SER A 47 8.78 -13.55 -12.41
C SER A 47 8.95 -12.08 -12.79
N GLN A 48 8.23 -11.16 -12.13
CA GLN A 48 8.33 -9.73 -12.40
C GLN A 48 9.71 -9.16 -12.03
N ILE A 49 10.30 -9.63 -10.92
CA ILE A 49 11.65 -9.20 -10.50
C ILE A 49 12.68 -9.61 -11.55
N ARG A 50 12.65 -10.85 -12.04
CA ARG A 50 13.55 -11.31 -13.12
C ARG A 50 13.46 -10.47 -14.39
N LEU A 51 12.25 -10.00 -14.74
CA LEU A 51 12.03 -9.11 -15.88
C LEU A 51 12.59 -7.69 -15.67
N MET A 52 12.96 -7.31 -14.45
CA MET A 52 13.57 -6.01 -14.15
C MET A 52 15.10 -6.00 -14.33
N ASN A 53 15.72 -7.13 -14.62
CA ASN A 53 17.16 -7.27 -14.95
C ASN A 53 18.09 -6.58 -13.93
N THR A 54 17.91 -6.78 -12.64
CA THR A 54 18.75 -6.25 -11.54
C THR A 54 18.99 -4.72 -11.55
N GLN A 55 18.22 -3.97 -12.33
CA GLN A 55 18.40 -2.51 -12.48
C GLN A 55 17.80 -1.71 -11.31
N PHE A 56 17.00 -2.34 -10.46
CA PHE A 56 16.23 -1.68 -9.42
C PHE A 56 16.59 -2.21 -8.04
N HIS A 57 16.76 -1.28 -7.10
CA HIS A 57 17.14 -1.59 -5.73
C HIS A 57 16.74 -0.44 -4.79
N PRO A 58 16.07 -0.68 -3.66
CA PRO A 58 15.36 -1.93 -3.33
C PRO A 58 14.08 -2.13 -4.16
N ILE A 59 13.51 -3.35 -4.11
CA ILE A 59 12.23 -3.67 -4.73
C ILE A 59 11.20 -3.82 -3.63
N PHE A 60 10.16 -2.99 -3.67
CA PHE A 60 9.04 -3.03 -2.74
C PHE A 60 7.92 -3.89 -3.31
N ILE A 61 7.36 -4.74 -2.48
CA ILE A 61 6.12 -5.47 -2.77
C ILE A 61 5.06 -4.93 -1.83
N VAL A 62 4.03 -4.28 -2.39
CA VAL A 62 2.93 -3.68 -1.63
C VAL A 62 1.64 -4.34 -2.06
N ILE A 63 1.04 -5.10 -1.16
CA ILE A 63 -0.20 -5.83 -1.40
C ILE A 63 -1.19 -5.62 -0.26
N ASP A 64 -2.46 -5.81 -0.54
CA ASP A 64 -3.52 -5.84 0.46
C ASP A 64 -3.58 -7.18 1.17
N ARG A 65 -3.84 -7.17 2.49
CA ARG A 65 -4.14 -8.38 3.26
C ARG A 65 -5.45 -9.02 2.83
N GLU A 66 -6.37 -8.19 2.37
CA GLU A 66 -7.73 -8.58 2.08
C GLU A 66 -8.44 -9.15 3.33
N ASP A 67 -9.31 -10.13 3.15
CA ASP A 67 -10.00 -10.83 4.24
C ASP A 67 -9.26 -12.09 4.73
N ARG A 68 -7.92 -12.16 4.52
CA ARG A 68 -7.11 -13.25 5.07
C ARG A 68 -7.14 -13.22 6.60
N LYS A 69 -7.08 -14.40 7.22
CA LYS A 69 -7.11 -14.56 8.68
C LYS A 69 -5.77 -14.24 9.34
N GLU A 70 -4.70 -14.45 8.59
CA GLU A 70 -3.34 -14.20 9.05
C GLU A 70 -3.09 -12.70 9.22
N GLU A 71 -2.29 -12.35 10.18
CA GLU A 71 -1.85 -10.99 10.43
C GLU A 71 -0.96 -10.47 9.28
N ALA A 72 -1.05 -9.18 9.00
CA ALA A 72 -0.34 -8.56 7.88
C ALA A 72 1.18 -8.80 7.91
N HIS A 73 1.81 -8.79 9.11
CA HIS A 73 3.22 -9.07 9.26
C HIS A 73 3.58 -10.53 8.94
N ALA A 74 2.76 -11.48 9.39
CA ALA A 74 2.97 -12.90 9.12
C ALA A 74 2.84 -13.21 7.61
N ILE A 75 1.90 -12.55 6.92
CA ILE A 75 1.79 -12.64 5.46
C ILE A 75 3.05 -12.07 4.78
N ALA A 76 3.56 -10.92 5.27
CA ALA A 76 4.75 -10.31 4.71
C ALA A 76 5.99 -11.22 4.84
N GLU A 77 6.21 -11.78 6.01
CA GLU A 77 7.30 -12.72 6.28
C GLU A 77 7.20 -14.00 5.43
N ASN A 78 5.99 -14.57 5.36
CA ASN A 78 5.75 -15.76 4.54
C ASN A 78 5.98 -15.45 3.05
N LEU A 79 5.45 -14.34 2.54
CA LEU A 79 5.63 -13.94 1.15
C LEU A 79 7.11 -13.71 0.82
N GLU A 80 7.85 -13.03 1.68
CA GLU A 80 9.28 -12.85 1.50
C GLU A 80 10.02 -14.21 1.46
N GLY A 81 9.72 -15.10 2.39
CA GLY A 81 10.28 -16.45 2.42
C GLY A 81 10.00 -17.23 1.12
N GLN A 82 8.77 -17.20 0.64
CA GLN A 82 8.40 -17.86 -0.61
C GLN A 82 9.10 -17.23 -1.83
N ILE A 83 9.24 -15.90 -1.88
CA ILE A 83 9.99 -15.24 -2.95
C ILE A 83 11.46 -15.68 -2.95
N ARG A 84 12.07 -15.83 -1.77
CA ARG A 84 13.44 -16.37 -1.63
C ARG A 84 13.55 -17.81 -2.14
N LEU A 85 12.56 -18.65 -1.83
CA LEU A 85 12.52 -20.04 -2.35
C LEU A 85 12.40 -20.08 -3.88
N HIS A 86 11.81 -19.08 -4.50
CA HIS A 86 11.82 -18.92 -5.96
C HIS A 86 13.14 -18.35 -6.50
N GLY A 87 14.21 -18.28 -5.70
CA GLY A 87 15.57 -17.94 -6.14
C GLY A 87 15.82 -16.45 -6.36
N ILE A 88 15.05 -15.58 -5.71
CA ILE A 88 15.27 -14.12 -5.74
C ILE A 88 16.25 -13.74 -4.63
N ASN A 89 17.37 -13.12 -5.01
CA ASN A 89 18.43 -12.67 -4.11
C ASN A 89 18.49 -11.13 -3.98
N GLU A 90 17.75 -10.42 -4.78
CA GLU A 90 17.66 -8.95 -4.75
C GLU A 90 17.15 -8.47 -3.38
N THR A 91 17.50 -7.23 -3.01
CA THR A 91 16.94 -6.61 -1.81
C THR A 91 15.47 -6.30 -2.05
N ILE A 92 14.61 -7.04 -1.36
CA ILE A 92 13.17 -6.85 -1.39
C ILE A 92 12.66 -6.37 -0.03
N ARG A 93 11.55 -5.65 -0.04
CA ARG A 93 10.82 -5.20 1.15
C ARG A 93 9.34 -5.46 0.93
N VAL A 94 8.77 -6.33 1.72
CA VAL A 94 7.36 -6.71 1.62
C VAL A 94 6.55 -5.89 2.63
N VAL A 95 5.56 -5.17 2.13
CA VAL A 95 4.60 -4.40 2.94
C VAL A 95 3.20 -4.89 2.62
N VAL A 96 2.50 -5.30 3.65
CA VAL A 96 1.10 -5.72 3.54
C VAL A 96 0.23 -4.65 4.18
N CYS A 97 -0.63 -4.02 3.38
CA CYS A 97 -1.66 -3.12 3.87
C CYS A 97 -2.64 -3.93 4.70
N ASP A 98 -2.91 -3.49 5.92
CA ASP A 98 -3.79 -4.25 6.77
C ASP A 98 -5.23 -4.05 6.30
N ARG A 99 -5.78 -5.14 5.79
CA ARG A 99 -6.97 -5.33 5.01
C ARG A 99 -6.88 -4.70 3.62
N MET A 100 -6.76 -3.36 3.49
CA MET A 100 -6.72 -2.68 2.19
C MET A 100 -6.09 -1.30 2.27
N ILE A 101 -5.56 -0.83 1.16
CA ILE A 101 -4.86 0.45 1.06
C ILE A 101 -5.80 1.67 1.29
N GLU A 102 -7.08 1.53 1.00
CA GLU A 102 -8.08 2.60 1.24
C GLU A 102 -8.19 2.97 2.73
N ASN A 103 -7.78 2.10 3.64
CA ASN A 103 -7.76 2.39 5.07
C ASN A 103 -6.82 3.55 5.42
N TRP A 104 -5.79 3.78 4.62
CA TRP A 104 -4.91 4.93 4.80
C TRP A 104 -5.64 6.26 4.63
N ASN A 105 -6.63 6.34 3.73
CA ASN A 105 -7.46 7.54 3.58
C ASN A 105 -8.30 7.83 4.83
N ILE A 106 -8.72 6.78 5.55
CA ILE A 106 -9.48 6.90 6.79
C ILE A 106 -8.57 7.25 7.98
N ALA A 107 -7.29 6.88 7.92
CA ALA A 107 -6.35 7.14 8.98
C ALA A 107 -6.11 8.64 9.21
N ASP A 108 -6.18 9.48 8.18
CA ASP A 108 -6.24 10.94 8.34
C ASP A 108 -7.69 11.43 8.32
N TRP A 109 -8.40 11.13 9.42
CA TRP A 109 -9.82 11.39 9.59
C TRP A 109 -10.22 12.85 9.38
N GLU A 110 -9.44 13.80 9.88
CA GLU A 110 -9.76 15.23 9.74
C GLU A 110 -9.57 15.71 8.31
N ASN A 111 -8.57 15.19 7.61
CA ASN A 111 -8.41 15.44 6.18
C ASN A 111 -9.57 14.84 5.37
N LEU A 112 -10.00 13.64 5.71
CA LEU A 112 -11.16 13.02 5.07
C LEU A 112 -12.42 13.87 5.26
N LYS A 113 -12.71 14.28 6.49
CA LYS A 113 -13.86 15.15 6.81
C LYS A 113 -13.83 16.46 6.01
N SER A 114 -12.71 17.15 6.02
CA SER A 114 -12.59 18.43 5.29
C SER A 114 -12.68 18.26 3.77
N SER A 115 -12.25 17.12 3.25
CA SER A 115 -12.30 16.82 1.81
C SER A 115 -13.68 16.43 1.29
N VAL A 116 -14.58 15.95 2.16
CA VAL A 116 -15.93 15.48 1.80
C VAL A 116 -17.06 16.31 2.38
N GLY A 117 -16.75 17.37 3.15
CA GLY A 117 -17.73 18.30 3.70
C GLY A 117 -18.14 17.98 5.14
N ASN A 118 -17.25 18.17 6.06
CA ASN A 118 -17.38 18.25 7.54
C ASN A 118 -18.23 17.20 8.30
N GLU A 119 -19.21 16.57 7.68
CA GLU A 119 -20.03 15.53 8.31
C GLU A 119 -19.86 14.21 7.55
N LEU A 120 -19.08 13.31 8.11
CA LEU A 120 -19.07 11.93 7.64
C LEU A 120 -20.25 11.20 8.29
N PRO A 121 -21.01 10.42 7.52
CA PRO A 121 -22.15 9.67 8.05
C PRO A 121 -21.75 8.43 8.83
N PHE A 122 -20.49 8.31 9.20
CA PHE A 122 -19.95 7.22 10.04
C PHE A 122 -18.89 7.74 11.00
N ASP A 123 -18.72 7.05 12.11
CA ASP A 123 -17.75 7.42 13.14
C ASP A 123 -16.33 6.99 12.76
N LYS A 124 -15.33 7.70 13.27
CA LYS A 124 -13.93 7.30 13.12
C LYS A 124 -13.72 5.89 13.68
N PRO A 125 -13.22 4.92 12.90
CA PRO A 125 -12.91 3.60 13.40
C PRO A 125 -11.86 3.66 14.52
N LEU A 126 -12.01 2.83 15.54
CA LEU A 126 -11.02 2.69 16.62
C LEU A 126 -9.68 2.19 16.09
N ASN A 127 -9.73 1.30 15.10
CA ASN A 127 -8.54 0.82 14.38
C ASN A 127 -8.82 0.95 12.89
N THR A 128 -8.16 1.90 12.26
CA THR A 128 -8.35 2.20 10.84
C THR A 128 -7.85 1.07 9.95
N ASP A 129 -6.80 0.39 10.32
CA ASP A 129 -6.23 -0.70 9.53
C ASP A 129 -7.16 -1.93 9.45
N CYS A 130 -7.97 -2.18 10.48
CA CYS A 130 -8.89 -3.33 10.51
C CYS A 130 -10.25 -3.08 9.85
N CYS A 131 -10.55 -1.84 9.46
CA CYS A 131 -11.85 -1.51 8.88
C CYS A 131 -11.95 -1.96 7.41
N ASN A 132 -13.17 -2.02 6.87
CA ASN A 132 -13.42 -2.13 5.44
C ASN A 132 -13.55 -0.73 4.83
N GLY A 133 -12.40 -0.05 4.67
CA GLY A 133 -12.36 1.34 4.24
C GLY A 133 -13.02 1.58 2.90
N LYS A 134 -12.79 0.69 1.95
CA LYS A 134 -13.40 0.74 0.62
C LYS A 134 -14.93 0.69 0.68
N SER A 135 -15.47 -0.23 1.47
CA SER A 135 -16.93 -0.33 1.67
C SER A 135 -17.47 0.92 2.36
N GLN A 136 -16.80 1.41 3.41
CA GLN A 136 -17.20 2.63 4.10
C GLN A 136 -17.17 3.84 3.17
N LEU A 137 -16.10 4.05 2.42
CA LEU A 137 -16.01 5.16 1.48
C LEU A 137 -17.08 5.07 0.38
N ARG A 138 -17.29 3.91 -0.22
CA ARG A 138 -18.32 3.70 -1.24
C ARG A 138 -19.74 3.90 -0.73
N GLN A 139 -20.02 3.47 0.48
CA GLN A 139 -21.35 3.56 1.09
C GLN A 139 -21.72 5.02 1.41
N HIS A 140 -20.74 5.84 1.74
CA HIS A 140 -20.97 7.15 2.34
C HIS A 140 -20.56 8.31 1.45
N LEU A 141 -19.76 8.09 0.43
CA LEU A 141 -19.40 9.09 -0.57
C LEU A 141 -20.09 8.76 -1.89
N PRO A 142 -21.15 9.47 -2.28
CA PRO A 142 -21.83 9.24 -3.54
C PRO A 142 -20.83 9.27 -4.71
N ASN A 143 -20.88 8.25 -5.56
CA ASN A 143 -20.02 8.13 -6.74
C ASN A 143 -18.51 7.97 -6.44
N TYR A 144 -18.12 7.56 -5.22
CA TYR A 144 -16.73 7.34 -4.89
C TYR A 144 -16.03 6.41 -5.89
N GLN A 145 -14.94 6.90 -6.46
CA GLN A 145 -14.07 6.20 -7.40
C GLN A 145 -12.70 5.99 -6.76
N GLU A 146 -12.28 4.74 -6.56
CA GLU A 146 -11.02 4.39 -5.91
C GLU A 146 -9.81 5.03 -6.59
N THR A 147 -9.78 5.00 -7.91
CA THR A 147 -8.65 5.45 -8.72
C THR A 147 -8.58 6.97 -8.90
N THR A 148 -9.62 7.70 -8.57
CA THR A 148 -9.66 9.17 -8.65
C THR A 148 -9.83 9.78 -7.27
N ASP A 149 -10.93 9.47 -6.58
CA ASP A 149 -11.20 10.05 -5.25
C ASP A 149 -10.26 9.49 -4.20
N GLY A 150 -10.00 8.17 -4.22
CA GLY A 150 -9.08 7.52 -3.31
C GLY A 150 -7.67 8.09 -3.42
N VAL A 151 -7.18 8.27 -4.64
CA VAL A 151 -5.85 8.87 -4.89
C VAL A 151 -5.83 10.35 -4.49
N ARG A 152 -6.88 11.11 -4.77
CA ARG A 152 -7.00 12.52 -4.38
C ARG A 152 -6.99 12.69 -2.86
N LEU A 153 -7.73 11.86 -2.13
CA LEU A 153 -7.76 11.84 -0.67
C LEU A 153 -6.39 11.52 -0.09
N PHE A 154 -5.73 10.51 -0.64
CA PHE A 154 -4.38 10.13 -0.24
C PHE A 154 -3.37 11.27 -0.46
N LYS A 155 -3.45 11.94 -1.58
CA LYS A 155 -2.62 13.09 -1.95
C LYS A 155 -2.71 14.26 -0.97
N SER A 156 -3.90 14.49 -0.42
CA SER A 156 -4.15 15.55 0.58
C SER A 156 -3.85 15.11 2.00
N ALA A 157 -3.71 13.80 2.27
CA ALA A 157 -3.45 13.28 3.61
C ALA A 157 -2.09 13.76 4.15
N ARG A 158 -2.01 13.85 5.48
CA ARG A 158 -0.81 14.26 6.21
C ARG A 158 0.02 13.04 6.59
N PRO A 159 1.26 12.91 6.08
CA PRO A 159 2.09 11.73 6.31
C PRO A 159 2.29 11.39 7.79
N SER A 160 2.57 12.40 8.64
CA SER A 160 2.74 12.21 10.08
C SER A 160 1.49 11.61 10.74
N VAL A 161 0.30 12.06 10.34
CA VAL A 161 -0.97 11.53 10.86
C VAL A 161 -1.22 10.10 10.40
N LEU A 162 -0.85 9.77 9.15
CA LEU A 162 -0.95 8.40 8.65
C LEU A 162 0.01 7.46 9.39
N VAL A 163 1.25 7.89 9.64
CA VAL A 163 2.23 7.13 10.43
C VAL A 163 1.74 6.90 11.86
N GLU A 164 1.09 7.89 12.47
CA GLU A 164 0.53 7.79 13.81
C GLU A 164 -0.65 6.81 13.88
N ASN A 165 -1.60 6.91 12.94
CA ASN A 165 -2.90 6.26 13.01
C ASN A 165 -3.00 4.93 12.23
N SER A 166 -2.02 4.60 11.39
CA SER A 166 -2.02 3.36 10.59
C SER A 166 -0.69 2.61 10.75
N PRO A 167 -0.67 1.53 11.53
CA PRO A 167 0.49 0.63 11.62
C PRO A 167 0.96 0.09 10.27
N SER A 168 0.06 -0.19 9.34
CA SER A 168 0.42 -0.66 8.00
C SER A 168 1.09 0.43 7.18
N PHE A 169 0.62 1.67 7.27
CA PHE A 169 1.29 2.79 6.62
C PHE A 169 2.65 3.09 7.26
N ARG A 170 2.76 3.02 8.57
CA ARG A 170 4.05 3.16 9.29
C ARG A 170 5.07 2.15 8.77
N ARG A 171 4.70 0.89 8.57
CA ARG A 171 5.59 -0.12 7.98
C ARG A 171 6.09 0.26 6.59
N LEU A 172 5.22 0.83 5.75
CA LEU A 172 5.66 1.33 4.43
C LEU A 172 6.60 2.53 4.58
N HIS A 173 6.25 3.49 5.43
CA HIS A 173 7.07 4.67 5.71
C HIS A 173 8.48 4.25 6.16
N ASP A 174 8.57 3.35 7.13
CA ASP A 174 9.85 2.86 7.65
C ASP A 174 10.63 2.07 6.59
N ALA A 175 9.94 1.31 5.75
CA ALA A 175 10.56 0.62 4.64
C ALA A 175 11.13 1.57 3.57
N LEU A 176 10.61 2.80 3.49
CA LEU A 176 11.04 3.83 2.52
C LEU A 176 12.12 4.78 3.07
N TYR A 177 12.64 4.57 4.28
CA TYR A 177 13.48 5.54 4.98
C TYR A 177 14.74 6.00 4.21
N ASP A 178 15.31 5.13 3.38
CA ASP A 178 16.50 5.37 2.57
C ASP A 178 16.18 5.72 1.11
N VAL A 179 14.89 5.82 0.77
CA VAL A 179 14.43 6.18 -0.58
C VAL A 179 13.96 7.62 -0.60
N ASN A 180 14.39 8.38 -1.60
CA ASN A 180 13.84 9.69 -1.84
C ASN A 180 12.41 9.56 -2.35
N TRP A 181 11.48 10.12 -1.63
CA TRP A 181 10.07 10.10 -1.96
C TRP A 181 9.41 11.44 -1.65
N TRP A 182 8.34 11.71 -2.35
CA TRP A 182 7.65 12.97 -2.34
C TRP A 182 7.26 13.46 -0.92
N TRP A 183 6.88 12.56 -0.03
CA TRP A 183 6.40 12.92 1.30
C TRP A 183 7.51 13.35 2.27
N LYS A 184 8.74 12.95 2.05
CA LYS A 184 9.86 13.48 2.82
C LYS A 184 10.03 15.00 2.70
N SER A 185 9.65 15.57 1.56
CA SER A 185 9.72 17.02 1.35
C SER A 185 8.57 17.79 1.99
N LYS A 186 7.52 17.13 2.46
CA LYS A 186 6.39 17.76 3.16
C LYS A 186 6.54 17.77 4.69
N GLU A 187 7.42 16.95 5.23
CA GLU A 187 7.70 16.89 6.69
C GLU A 187 8.80 17.84 7.13
N LEU A 188 9.44 18.51 6.18
CA LEU A 188 10.45 19.56 6.40
C LEU A 188 9.83 20.96 6.34
#